data_b0c0b4f15aa2edb5713d5b28e3b274a2
#
_entry.id   b0c0b4f15aa2edb5713d5b28e3b274a2
#
_cell.length_a   1.000
_cell.length_b   1.000
_cell.length_c   1.000
_cell.angle_alpha   90.00
_cell.angle_beta   90.00
_cell.angle_gamma   90.00
#
_symmetry.space_group_name_H-M   'P 1'
#
loop_
_entity.id
_entity.type
_entity.pdbx_description
1 polymer ?
#
loop_
_entity_poly.entity_id
_entity_poly.type
_entity_poly.pdbx_seq_one_letter_code
_entity_poly.pdbx_strand_id
1 'polypeptide(L)'
;MTVLAATSAPQRYASLGDYWNLITSVFPASSTPGVNVSYVNAAAVSQAETTSGRQITSAWVTFSGNHVACENASGGTTLTNHPHEIHEILDPDIQKALAAARPSPAEIGREVVLVVPRTFTVDGVSGITDPIGITGHRLDAQTHVVTASTSQIHNLVRAVPQTIDVRELVTQGLASGESVATPDERGLGCVVIDIGAGTTDISVFIEGAIWHTAVLPFGGQNCTNDIAYVLRTPVVEAEALKVNHAHAIPAEADGEPSIEVSLHNRSRDTVS
;
A
#
# COMPACT_ATOMS: atom_id res chain seq x y z
N MET A 1 2.15 -7.53 5.65
CA MET A 1 2.69 -6.29 6.23
C MET A 1 4.11 -6.12 5.70
N THR A 2 4.34 -5.08 4.95
CA THR A 2 5.67 -4.77 4.41
C THR A 2 6.23 -3.55 5.16
N VAL A 3 7.42 -3.67 5.71
CA VAL A 3 8.11 -2.56 6.39
C VAL A 3 9.12 -1.96 5.42
N LEU A 4 8.91 -0.72 5.00
CA LEU A 4 9.86 0.03 4.17
C LEU A 4 10.84 0.76 5.11
N ALA A 5 12.08 0.29 5.18
CA ALA A 5 13.10 0.88 6.04
C ALA A 5 13.74 2.12 5.40
N ALA A 6 13.82 3.22 6.14
CA ALA A 6 14.56 4.41 5.74
C ALA A 6 15.76 4.65 6.66
N THR A 7 16.91 4.89 6.09
CA THR A 7 18.09 5.33 6.81
C THR A 7 18.08 6.86 6.99
N SER A 8 18.58 7.34 8.12
CA SER A 8 18.63 8.74 8.50
C SER A 8 19.52 9.56 7.55
N ALA A 9 18.96 10.17 6.54
CA ALA A 9 19.38 11.39 5.86
C ALA A 9 18.23 11.84 4.94
N PRO A 10 17.96 13.16 4.80
CA PRO A 10 16.98 13.64 3.83
C PRO A 10 17.62 13.57 2.44
N GLN A 11 17.67 12.40 1.85
CA GLN A 11 17.94 12.25 0.43
C GLN A 11 16.60 12.21 -0.28
N ARG A 12 16.39 13.22 -1.14
CA ARG A 12 15.40 13.20 -2.19
C ARG A 12 15.41 11.82 -2.83
N TYR A 13 14.28 11.17 -2.88
CA TYR A 13 13.95 9.90 -3.47
C TYR A 13 14.95 9.39 -4.53
N ALA A 14 15.99 8.71 -4.08
CA ALA A 14 16.69 7.74 -4.90
C ALA A 14 15.76 6.52 -4.98
N SER A 15 15.51 6.01 -6.16
CA SER A 15 14.45 5.06 -6.50
C SER A 15 14.13 4.05 -5.40
N LEU A 16 12.88 3.99 -4.99
CA LEU A 16 12.30 2.94 -4.12
C LEU A 16 12.57 1.51 -4.65
N GLY A 17 12.91 1.36 -5.93
CA GLY A 17 13.23 0.10 -6.58
C GLY A 17 14.39 -0.67 -5.95
N ASP A 18 15.42 0.01 -5.45
CA ASP A 18 16.58 -0.65 -4.83
C ASP A 18 16.25 -1.22 -3.44
N TYR A 19 15.28 -0.63 -2.75
CA TYR A 19 14.79 -1.13 -1.46
C TYR A 19 13.77 -2.26 -1.60
N TRP A 20 13.03 -2.30 -2.69
CA TRP A 20 12.00 -3.31 -2.95
C TRP A 20 12.58 -4.72 -3.11
N ASN A 21 13.68 -4.86 -3.82
CA ASN A 21 14.37 -6.13 -3.99
C ASN A 21 14.90 -6.73 -2.68
N LEU A 22 15.20 -5.90 -1.70
CA LEU A 22 15.65 -6.35 -0.38
C LEU A 22 14.49 -6.90 0.47
N ILE A 23 13.30 -6.34 0.32
CA ILE A 23 12.14 -6.64 1.17
C ILE A 23 11.40 -7.88 0.67
N THR A 24 11.24 -8.06 -0.64
CA THR A 24 10.53 -9.21 -1.21
C THR A 24 11.25 -10.54 -1.00
N SER A 25 12.57 -10.54 -0.76
CA SER A 25 13.35 -11.75 -0.46
C SER A 25 13.19 -12.24 0.99
N VAL A 26 12.58 -11.46 1.88
CA VAL A 26 12.55 -11.70 3.33
C VAL A 26 11.23 -12.30 3.82
N PHE A 27 10.17 -12.29 3.02
CA PHE A 27 8.85 -12.78 3.45
C PHE A 27 8.39 -14.04 2.72
N PRO A 28 8.63 -15.26 3.27
CA PRO A 28 7.78 -16.36 2.92
C PRO A 28 6.38 -16.10 3.50
N ALA A 29 5.35 -16.23 2.67
CA ALA A 29 3.96 -16.17 3.08
C ALA A 29 3.66 -17.34 4.04
N SER A 30 3.89 -17.18 5.33
CA SER A 30 3.50 -18.16 6.33
C SER A 30 2.42 -17.55 7.23
N SER A 31 1.17 -17.73 6.86
CA SER A 31 0.04 -17.62 7.78
C SER A 31 -0.05 -18.86 8.65
N THR A 32 0.95 -19.10 9.49
CA THR A 32 0.87 -20.18 10.49
C THR A 32 0.05 -19.64 11.67
N PRO A 33 -1.09 -20.25 12.02
CA PRO A 33 -1.87 -19.83 13.17
C PRO A 33 -1.00 -19.96 14.44
N GLY A 34 -0.92 -18.86 15.22
CA GLY A 34 -0.19 -18.83 16.48
C GLY A 34 1.20 -18.19 16.43
N VAL A 35 1.67 -17.71 15.28
CA VAL A 35 2.94 -16.97 15.21
C VAL A 35 2.75 -15.56 15.78
N ASN A 36 3.63 -15.17 16.71
CA ASN A 36 3.68 -13.81 17.21
C ASN A 36 4.20 -12.87 16.12
N VAL A 37 3.32 -12.04 15.58
CA VAL A 37 3.61 -11.11 14.47
C VAL A 37 4.75 -10.15 14.83
N SER A 38 4.87 -9.73 16.08
CA SER A 38 5.96 -8.86 16.54
C SER A 38 7.32 -9.56 16.42
N TYR A 39 7.39 -10.86 16.70
CA TYR A 39 8.62 -11.63 16.58
C TYR A 39 9.06 -11.79 15.12
N VAL A 40 8.12 -12.07 14.23
CA VAL A 40 8.41 -12.17 12.78
C VAL A 40 8.95 -10.85 12.23
N ASN A 41 8.36 -9.74 12.63
CA ASN A 41 8.82 -8.41 12.20
C ASN A 41 10.22 -8.08 12.73
N ALA A 42 10.52 -8.42 13.98
CA ALA A 42 11.85 -8.23 14.55
C ALA A 42 12.92 -9.06 13.81
N ALA A 43 12.60 -10.31 13.46
CA ALA A 43 13.50 -11.16 12.69
C ALA A 43 13.74 -10.60 11.28
N ALA A 44 12.70 -10.11 10.60
CA ALA A 44 12.81 -9.51 9.29
C ALA A 44 13.68 -8.24 9.29
N VAL A 45 13.49 -7.37 10.29
CA VAL A 45 14.32 -6.18 10.47
C VAL A 45 15.78 -6.56 10.72
N SER A 46 16.04 -7.49 11.65
CA SER A 46 17.41 -7.96 11.94
C SER A 46 18.10 -8.56 10.71
N GLN A 47 17.36 -9.29 9.88
CA GLN A 47 17.89 -9.82 8.62
C GLN A 47 18.19 -8.71 7.62
N ALA A 48 17.32 -7.71 7.49
CA ALA A 48 17.55 -6.55 6.64
C ALA A 48 18.76 -5.73 7.09
N GLU A 49 18.93 -5.51 8.40
CA GLU A 49 20.10 -4.86 8.99
C GLU A 49 21.38 -5.64 8.70
N THR A 50 21.34 -6.96 8.87
CA THR A 50 22.49 -7.84 8.60
C THR A 50 22.89 -7.80 7.13
N THR A 51 21.91 -7.85 6.23
CA THR A 51 22.15 -7.85 4.77
C THR A 51 22.65 -6.50 4.27
N SER A 52 22.08 -5.40 4.79
CA SER A 52 22.44 -4.05 4.37
C SER A 52 23.68 -3.48 5.07
N GLY A 53 24.08 -4.05 6.21
CA GLY A 53 25.13 -3.51 7.10
C GLY A 53 24.74 -2.19 7.75
N ARG A 54 23.45 -1.85 7.81
CA ARG A 54 22.93 -0.58 8.34
C ARG A 54 21.91 -0.83 9.44
N GLN A 55 21.95 -0.03 10.49
CA GLN A 55 20.94 -0.06 11.54
C GLN A 55 19.68 0.69 11.08
N ILE A 56 18.50 0.07 11.32
CA ILE A 56 17.19 0.62 10.98
C ILE A 56 16.58 1.24 12.23
N THR A 57 16.41 2.55 12.24
CA THR A 57 15.83 3.29 13.37
C THR A 57 14.44 3.81 13.10
N SER A 58 14.04 3.90 11.83
CA SER A 58 12.69 4.34 11.44
C SER A 58 12.24 3.68 10.14
N ALA A 59 10.92 3.57 9.94
CA ALA A 59 10.33 2.93 8.77
C ALA A 59 8.99 3.56 8.37
N TRP A 60 8.67 3.50 7.06
CA TRP A 60 7.29 3.56 6.60
C TRP A 60 6.69 2.17 6.70
N VAL A 61 5.44 2.08 7.15
CA VAL A 61 4.75 0.81 7.31
C VAL A 61 3.58 0.76 6.35
N THR A 62 3.56 -0.25 5.48
CA THR A 62 2.44 -0.44 4.56
C THR A 62 1.35 -1.31 5.19
N PHE A 63 0.11 -1.01 4.82
CA PHE A 63 -1.04 -1.79 5.23
C PHE A 63 -2.01 -2.03 4.07
N SER A 64 -2.72 -3.13 4.14
CA SER A 64 -3.81 -3.52 3.26
C SER A 64 -4.86 -4.29 4.04
N GLY A 65 -6.07 -4.39 3.53
CA GLY A 65 -7.15 -5.16 4.11
C GLY A 65 -8.52 -4.60 3.76
N ASN A 66 -9.56 -5.40 3.96
CA ASN A 66 -10.96 -5.04 3.70
C ASN A 66 -11.50 -3.89 4.57
N HIS A 67 -10.74 -3.48 5.59
CA HIS A 67 -11.06 -2.35 6.46
C HIS A 67 -10.59 -1.00 5.89
N VAL A 68 -9.84 -1.00 4.80
CA VAL A 68 -9.37 0.20 4.11
C VAL A 68 -10.49 0.74 3.23
N ALA A 69 -10.75 2.02 3.33
CA ALA A 69 -11.65 2.75 2.44
C ALA A 69 -11.03 4.09 2.04
N CYS A 70 -11.41 4.60 0.91
CA CYS A 70 -10.95 5.91 0.47
C CYS A 70 -12.11 6.81 0.04
N GLU A 71 -11.86 8.11 0.12
CA GLU A 71 -12.73 9.14 -0.43
C GLU A 71 -11.89 10.31 -0.94
N ASN A 72 -12.44 11.06 -1.86
CA ASN A 72 -11.82 12.29 -2.31
C ASN A 72 -12.53 13.46 -1.62
N ALA A 73 -11.74 14.36 -1.07
CA ALA A 73 -12.22 15.52 -0.34
C ALA A 73 -11.64 16.81 -0.92
N SER A 74 -12.27 17.92 -0.59
CA SER A 74 -11.79 19.25 -0.95
C SER A 74 -11.99 20.21 0.22
N GLY A 75 -11.08 21.15 0.34
CA GLY A 75 -11.15 22.21 1.36
C GLY A 75 -10.17 23.31 1.00
N GLY A 76 -10.26 24.42 1.71
CA GLY A 76 -9.39 25.55 1.39
C GLY A 76 -9.25 26.52 2.53
N THR A 77 -8.32 27.43 2.34
CA THR A 77 -8.02 28.51 3.29
C THR A 77 -7.97 29.85 2.58
N THR A 78 -8.43 30.89 3.27
CA THR A 78 -8.23 32.27 2.83
C THR A 78 -6.82 32.68 3.25
N LEU A 79 -6.07 33.22 2.30
CA LEU A 79 -4.69 33.67 2.50
C LEU A 79 -4.66 35.10 3.02
N THR A 80 -5.51 35.98 2.44
CA THR A 80 -5.71 37.34 2.91
C THR A 80 -7.16 37.74 2.75
N ASN A 81 -7.67 38.57 3.67
CA ASN A 81 -9.01 39.15 3.61
C ASN A 81 -9.04 40.55 3.00
N HIS A 82 -7.86 41.07 2.64
CA HIS A 82 -7.75 42.42 2.07
C HIS A 82 -7.67 42.36 0.55
N PRO A 83 -8.63 43.01 -0.19
CA PRO A 83 -8.70 42.87 -1.65
C PRO A 83 -7.50 43.42 -2.42
N HIS A 84 -6.66 44.21 -1.77
CA HIS A 84 -5.46 44.84 -2.38
C HIS A 84 -4.15 44.29 -1.84
N GLU A 85 -4.21 43.29 -0.95
CA GLU A 85 -3.06 42.63 -0.37
C GLU A 85 -2.89 41.27 -1.00
N ILE A 86 -1.73 41.00 -1.55
CA ILE A 86 -1.38 39.75 -2.20
C ILE A 86 -0.54 38.95 -1.22
N HIS A 87 -0.87 37.70 -0.98
CA HIS A 87 -0.11 36.77 -0.10
C HIS A 87 0.59 35.74 -0.97
N GLU A 88 1.91 35.56 -0.73
CA GLU A 88 2.68 34.50 -1.33
C GLU A 88 2.46 33.20 -0.54
N ILE A 89 2.09 32.13 -1.23
CA ILE A 89 1.78 30.84 -0.62
C ILE A 89 3.05 30.19 -0.10
N LEU A 90 3.03 29.84 1.17
CA LEU A 90 4.09 29.15 1.89
C LEU A 90 3.61 27.79 2.41
N ASP A 91 4.55 26.93 2.86
CA ASP A 91 4.24 25.62 3.45
C ASP A 91 3.12 25.65 4.53
N PRO A 92 3.08 26.62 5.47
CA PRO A 92 2.01 26.68 6.45
C PRO A 92 0.61 26.86 5.86
N ASP A 93 0.50 27.52 4.71
CA ASP A 93 -0.78 27.75 4.06
C ASP A 93 -1.27 26.49 3.35
N ILE A 94 -0.35 25.73 2.75
CA ILE A 94 -0.63 24.40 2.21
C ILE A 94 -1.13 23.48 3.33
N GLN A 95 -0.47 23.46 4.48
CA GLN A 95 -0.90 22.63 5.62
C GLN A 95 -2.29 23.01 6.13
N LYS A 96 -2.63 24.32 6.13
CA LYS A 96 -3.99 24.77 6.48
C LYS A 96 -5.03 24.30 5.46
N ALA A 97 -4.73 24.42 4.15
CA ALA A 97 -5.62 23.99 3.09
C ALA A 97 -5.85 22.45 3.13
N LEU A 98 -4.79 21.67 3.34
CA LEU A 98 -4.88 20.21 3.50
C LEU A 98 -5.66 19.82 4.77
N ALA A 99 -5.45 20.52 5.89
CA ALA A 99 -6.22 20.30 7.10
C ALA A 99 -7.72 20.61 6.90
N ALA A 100 -8.06 21.64 6.14
CA ALA A 100 -9.43 21.97 5.78
C ALA A 100 -10.05 20.95 4.81
N ALA A 101 -9.23 20.30 3.97
CA ALA A 101 -9.63 19.23 3.06
C ALA A 101 -9.65 17.85 3.71
N ARG A 102 -9.33 17.73 5.01
CA ARG A 102 -9.36 16.49 5.75
C ARG A 102 -10.74 16.26 6.38
N PRO A 103 -11.57 15.34 5.90
CA PRO A 103 -12.84 15.03 6.52
C PRO A 103 -12.64 14.36 7.89
N SER A 104 -13.61 14.52 8.76
CA SER A 104 -13.72 13.67 9.95
C SER A 104 -14.38 12.35 9.54
N PRO A 105 -13.86 11.19 9.97
CA PRO A 105 -14.50 9.91 9.68
C PRO A 105 -15.95 9.93 10.19
N ALA A 106 -16.89 9.59 9.32
CA ALA A 106 -18.31 9.54 9.68
C ALA A 106 -18.66 8.33 10.56
N GLU A 107 -17.84 7.28 10.53
CA GLU A 107 -18.06 6.03 11.22
C GLU A 107 -17.22 5.91 12.50
N ILE A 108 -17.86 5.47 13.59
CA ILE A 108 -17.19 5.17 14.85
C ILE A 108 -16.23 3.98 14.65
N GLY A 109 -15.01 4.11 15.16
CA GLY A 109 -13.98 3.05 15.06
C GLY A 109 -13.17 3.09 13.76
N ARG A 110 -13.32 4.15 12.98
CA ARG A 110 -12.45 4.47 11.84
C ARG A 110 -11.64 5.73 12.10
N GLU A 111 -10.47 5.79 11.50
CA GLU A 111 -9.62 6.99 11.54
C GLU A 111 -9.07 7.32 10.15
N VAL A 112 -8.76 8.58 9.93
CA VAL A 112 -8.02 9.04 8.75
C VAL A 112 -6.55 8.68 8.96
N VAL A 113 -6.05 7.79 8.12
CA VAL A 113 -4.67 7.28 8.20
C VAL A 113 -3.74 8.07 7.26
N LEU A 114 -4.24 8.41 6.07
CA LEU A 114 -3.43 9.05 5.04
C LEU A 114 -4.25 10.12 4.31
N VAL A 115 -3.64 11.26 4.06
CA VAL A 115 -4.18 12.34 3.23
C VAL A 115 -3.14 12.70 2.18
N VAL A 116 -3.45 12.43 0.91
CA VAL A 116 -2.55 12.70 -0.21
C VAL A 116 -3.10 13.87 -1.01
N PRO A 117 -2.35 14.96 -1.18
CA PRO A 117 -2.76 16.05 -2.06
C PRO A 117 -2.83 15.54 -3.52
N ARG A 118 -3.85 15.98 -4.25
CA ARG A 118 -4.05 15.66 -5.66
C ARG A 118 -3.76 16.87 -6.55
N THR A 119 -4.37 17.97 -6.25
CA THR A 119 -4.20 19.23 -6.97
C THR A 119 -4.61 20.40 -6.09
N PHE A 120 -4.09 21.56 -6.42
CA PHE A 120 -4.43 22.82 -5.77
C PHE A 120 -5.12 23.76 -6.75
N THR A 121 -5.88 24.70 -6.18
CA THR A 121 -6.55 25.79 -6.92
C THR A 121 -6.24 27.09 -6.20
N VAL A 122 -5.70 28.07 -6.93
CA VAL A 122 -5.42 29.42 -6.40
C VAL A 122 -6.32 30.40 -7.13
N ASP A 123 -7.13 31.12 -6.37
CA ASP A 123 -8.09 32.15 -6.89
C ASP A 123 -8.94 31.64 -8.08
N GLY A 124 -9.35 30.35 -8.04
CA GLY A 124 -10.14 29.70 -9.08
C GLY A 124 -9.34 29.10 -10.25
N VAL A 125 -8.01 29.25 -10.29
CA VAL A 125 -7.14 28.59 -11.27
C VAL A 125 -6.78 27.20 -10.73
N SER A 126 -7.31 26.15 -11.34
CA SER A 126 -7.11 24.76 -10.94
C SER A 126 -5.94 24.09 -11.67
N GLY A 127 -5.60 22.85 -11.24
CA GLY A 127 -4.56 22.03 -11.88
C GLY A 127 -3.13 22.37 -11.42
N ILE A 128 -2.99 23.05 -10.30
CA ILE A 128 -1.69 23.42 -9.74
C ILE A 128 -1.18 22.24 -8.91
N THR A 129 0.01 21.71 -9.26
CA THR A 129 0.65 20.60 -8.55
C THR A 129 1.45 21.11 -7.35
N ASP A 130 2.17 22.21 -7.52
CA ASP A 130 2.94 22.87 -6.45
C ASP A 130 2.57 24.35 -6.40
N PRO A 131 1.84 24.81 -5.36
CA PRO A 131 1.42 26.18 -5.23
C PRO A 131 2.45 27.09 -4.53
N ILE A 132 3.60 26.57 -4.05
CA ILE A 132 4.61 27.36 -3.32
C ILE A 132 5.11 28.50 -4.21
N GLY A 133 5.17 29.72 -3.63
CA GLY A 133 5.62 30.91 -4.33
C GLY A 133 4.60 31.56 -5.26
N ILE A 134 3.45 30.91 -5.48
CA ILE A 134 2.32 31.55 -6.19
C ILE A 134 1.66 32.54 -5.25
N THR A 135 1.21 33.69 -5.80
CA THR A 135 0.51 34.69 -5.03
C THR A 135 -0.98 34.61 -5.26
N GLY A 136 -1.78 34.84 -4.21
CA GLY A 136 -3.23 34.78 -4.30
C GLY A 136 -3.93 35.20 -3.02
N HIS A 137 -5.27 35.11 -3.03
CA HIS A 137 -6.15 35.43 -1.92
C HIS A 137 -6.72 34.17 -1.26
N ARG A 138 -6.88 33.10 -2.06
CA ARG A 138 -7.47 31.82 -1.62
C ARG A 138 -6.72 30.64 -2.19
N LEU A 139 -6.44 29.67 -1.33
CA LEU A 139 -5.88 28.38 -1.69
C LEU A 139 -6.88 27.28 -1.34
N ASP A 140 -7.32 26.53 -2.35
CA ASP A 140 -8.12 25.32 -2.19
C ASP A 140 -7.26 24.09 -2.53
N ALA A 141 -7.44 22.99 -1.79
CA ALA A 141 -6.78 21.72 -2.00
C ALA A 141 -7.82 20.63 -2.30
N GLN A 142 -7.51 19.75 -3.24
CA GLN A 142 -8.20 18.49 -3.43
C GLN A 142 -7.30 17.37 -2.92
N THR A 143 -7.86 16.45 -2.14
CA THR A 143 -7.12 15.38 -1.48
C THR A 143 -7.75 14.03 -1.75
N HIS A 144 -6.91 13.01 -1.78
CA HIS A 144 -7.30 11.61 -1.64
C HIS A 144 -7.10 11.21 -0.18
N VAL A 145 -8.16 10.80 0.47
CA VAL A 145 -8.17 10.49 1.91
C VAL A 145 -8.39 9.00 2.09
N VAL A 146 -7.51 8.37 2.83
CA VAL A 146 -7.62 6.96 3.19
C VAL A 146 -8.00 6.84 4.65
N THR A 147 -9.05 6.09 4.92
CA THR A 147 -9.50 5.73 6.25
C THR A 147 -9.37 4.24 6.49
N ALA A 148 -9.16 3.86 7.74
CA ALA A 148 -9.07 2.46 8.15
C ALA A 148 -9.64 2.24 9.53
N SER A 149 -9.85 0.96 9.91
CA SER A 149 -10.28 0.61 11.26
C SER A 149 -9.19 0.95 12.28
N THR A 150 -9.52 1.78 13.27
CA THR A 150 -8.61 2.20 14.34
C THR A 150 -7.98 1.01 15.06
N SER A 151 -8.75 -0.04 15.37
CA SER A 151 -8.23 -1.22 16.03
C SER A 151 -7.20 -1.98 15.20
N GLN A 152 -7.42 -2.08 13.88
CA GLN A 152 -6.48 -2.74 12.96
C GLN A 152 -5.18 -1.94 12.84
N ILE A 153 -5.29 -0.63 12.71
CA ILE A 153 -4.12 0.26 12.64
C ILE A 153 -3.30 0.20 13.94
N HIS A 154 -3.95 0.28 15.11
CA HIS A 154 -3.25 0.15 16.39
C HIS A 154 -2.56 -1.22 16.54
N ASN A 155 -3.20 -2.31 16.11
CA ASN A 155 -2.58 -3.63 16.15
C ASN A 155 -1.38 -3.72 15.20
N LEU A 156 -1.47 -3.10 14.02
CA LEU A 156 -0.36 -3.03 13.08
C LEU A 156 0.84 -2.28 13.66
N VAL A 157 0.62 -1.09 14.23
CA VAL A 157 1.69 -0.30 14.85
C VAL A 157 2.34 -1.05 16.01
N ARG A 158 1.54 -1.73 16.85
CA ARG A 158 2.06 -2.58 17.94
C ARG A 158 2.88 -3.79 17.47
N ALA A 159 2.65 -4.24 16.24
CA ALA A 159 3.41 -5.35 15.65
C ALA A 159 4.79 -4.91 15.14
N VAL A 160 5.04 -3.62 15.00
CA VAL A 160 6.37 -3.08 14.67
C VAL A 160 7.25 -3.13 15.93
N PRO A 161 8.54 -3.56 15.82
CA PRO A 161 9.46 -3.53 16.95
C PRO A 161 9.57 -2.13 17.55
N GLN A 162 9.57 -2.05 18.88
CA GLN A 162 9.63 -0.77 19.60
C GLN A 162 10.94 0.03 19.38
N THR A 163 11.93 -0.62 18.81
CA THR A 163 13.21 0.01 18.43
C THR A 163 13.12 0.79 17.12
N ILE A 164 12.00 0.67 16.40
CA ILE A 164 11.78 1.32 15.10
C ILE A 164 10.69 2.37 15.24
N ASP A 165 11.03 3.60 14.91
CA ASP A 165 10.05 4.68 14.83
C ASP A 165 9.22 4.57 13.54
N VAL A 166 7.89 4.49 13.68
CA VAL A 166 6.97 4.47 12.54
C VAL A 166 6.77 5.89 12.04
N ARG A 167 7.38 6.22 10.90
CA ARG A 167 7.29 7.57 10.33
C ARG A 167 5.90 7.86 9.78
N GLU A 168 5.35 6.92 9.04
CA GLU A 168 4.04 7.07 8.40
C GLU A 168 3.46 5.72 8.03
N LEU A 169 2.15 5.67 7.91
CA LEU A 169 1.39 4.52 7.43
C LEU A 169 0.93 4.78 6.00
N VAL A 170 1.22 3.87 5.09
CA VAL A 170 0.93 4.01 3.66
C VAL A 170 0.14 2.79 3.18
N THR A 171 -0.84 2.96 2.31
CA THR A 171 -1.52 1.80 1.70
C THR A 171 -0.56 1.03 0.80
N GLN A 172 -0.67 -0.30 0.80
CA GLN A 172 0.19 -1.16 0.00
C GLN A 172 0.08 -0.81 -1.50
N GLY A 173 -1.13 -0.59 -2.01
CA GLY A 173 -1.34 -0.22 -3.41
C GLY A 173 -0.67 1.10 -3.80
N LEU A 174 -0.64 2.11 -2.92
CA LEU A 174 0.08 3.36 -3.18
C LEU A 174 1.60 3.12 -3.21
N ALA A 175 2.13 2.38 -2.25
CA ALA A 175 3.56 2.04 -2.22
C ALA A 175 4.00 1.25 -3.46
N SER A 176 3.19 0.28 -3.89
CA SER A 176 3.42 -0.48 -5.13
C SER A 176 3.35 0.43 -6.36
N GLY A 177 2.37 1.35 -6.40
CA GLY A 177 2.23 2.32 -7.47
C GLY A 177 3.43 3.24 -7.62
N GLU A 178 3.94 3.76 -6.52
CA GLU A 178 5.16 4.58 -6.50
C GLU A 178 6.42 3.79 -6.93
N SER A 179 6.44 2.50 -6.68
CA SER A 179 7.57 1.62 -6.97
C SER A 179 7.63 1.18 -8.43
N VAL A 180 6.49 0.87 -9.06
CA VAL A 180 6.45 0.25 -10.39
C VAL A 180 6.06 1.22 -11.51
N ALA A 181 5.22 2.22 -11.22
CA ALA A 181 4.78 3.18 -12.24
C ALA A 181 5.76 4.35 -12.34
N THR A 182 6.24 4.62 -13.54
CA THR A 182 7.08 5.79 -13.82
C THR A 182 6.28 7.09 -13.67
N PRO A 183 6.95 8.25 -13.45
CA PRO A 183 6.25 9.54 -13.41
C PRO A 183 5.46 9.83 -14.69
N ASP A 184 5.96 9.44 -15.85
CA ASP A 184 5.28 9.64 -17.14
C ASP A 184 4.02 8.79 -17.25
N GLU A 185 4.07 7.51 -16.83
CA GLU A 185 2.89 6.63 -16.80
C GLU A 185 1.82 7.15 -15.85
N ARG A 186 2.21 7.63 -14.67
CA ARG A 186 1.27 8.27 -13.74
C ARG A 186 0.70 9.56 -14.30
N GLY A 187 1.51 10.35 -15.01
CA GLY A 187 1.08 11.58 -15.69
C GLY A 187 0.05 11.32 -16.80
N LEU A 188 0.26 10.27 -17.60
CA LEU A 188 -0.68 9.84 -18.64
C LEU A 188 -1.94 9.17 -18.09
N GLY A 189 -1.86 8.66 -16.88
CA GLY A 189 -2.91 7.89 -16.22
C GLY A 189 -2.66 6.38 -16.34
N CYS A 190 -2.58 5.72 -15.17
CA CYS A 190 -2.38 4.28 -15.10
C CYS A 190 -3.14 3.67 -13.93
N VAL A 191 -3.32 2.36 -14.00
CA VAL A 191 -3.84 1.54 -12.90
C VAL A 191 -2.77 0.54 -12.49
N VAL A 192 -2.43 0.54 -11.21
CA VAL A 192 -1.55 -0.46 -10.62
C VAL A 192 -2.39 -1.44 -9.82
N ILE A 193 -2.19 -2.72 -10.08
CA ILE A 193 -2.87 -3.82 -9.40
C ILE A 193 -1.80 -4.68 -8.72
N ASP A 194 -1.83 -4.68 -7.40
CA ASP A 194 -0.94 -5.48 -6.55
C ASP A 194 -1.70 -6.71 -6.04
N ILE A 195 -1.39 -7.87 -6.60
CA ILE A 195 -2.03 -9.14 -6.25
C ILE A 195 -1.16 -9.86 -5.24
N GLY A 196 -1.54 -9.74 -3.95
CA GLY A 196 -0.87 -10.39 -2.85
C GLY A 196 -1.40 -11.80 -2.54
N ALA A 197 -1.02 -12.32 -1.39
CA ALA A 197 -1.52 -13.61 -0.91
C ALA A 197 -2.99 -13.55 -0.48
N GLY A 198 -3.39 -12.53 0.28
CA GLY A 198 -4.74 -12.40 0.86
C GLY A 198 -5.56 -11.24 0.31
N THR A 199 -4.93 -10.27 -0.33
CA THR A 199 -5.58 -9.07 -0.86
C THR A 199 -5.08 -8.75 -2.26
N THR A 200 -5.92 -8.05 -3.01
CA THR A 200 -5.54 -7.37 -4.25
C THR A 200 -5.79 -5.88 -4.03
N ASP A 201 -4.73 -5.10 -4.09
CA ASP A 201 -4.74 -3.66 -3.92
C ASP A 201 -4.73 -2.99 -5.30
N ILE A 202 -5.64 -2.04 -5.50
CA ILE A 202 -5.82 -1.31 -6.76
C ILE A 202 -5.55 0.16 -6.49
N SER A 203 -4.68 0.78 -7.29
CA SER A 203 -4.39 2.20 -7.25
C SER A 203 -4.52 2.81 -8.63
N VAL A 204 -5.34 3.84 -8.75
CA VAL A 204 -5.59 4.57 -10.00
C VAL A 204 -4.89 5.91 -9.93
N PHE A 205 -4.03 6.20 -10.87
CA PHE A 205 -3.32 7.46 -11.03
C PHE A 205 -3.88 8.23 -12.23
N ILE A 206 -4.08 9.52 -12.08
CA ILE A 206 -4.50 10.45 -13.15
C ILE A 206 -3.74 11.75 -12.95
N GLU A 207 -3.12 12.28 -14.02
CA GLU A 207 -2.35 13.52 -13.98
C GLU A 207 -1.25 13.51 -12.91
N GLY A 208 -0.63 12.35 -12.68
CA GLY A 208 0.44 12.17 -11.70
C GLY A 208 -0.02 11.98 -10.25
N ALA A 209 -1.29 12.20 -9.95
CA ALA A 209 -1.84 12.09 -8.60
C ALA A 209 -2.65 10.80 -8.41
N ILE A 210 -2.69 10.30 -7.17
CA ILE A 210 -3.57 9.19 -6.80
C ILE A 210 -5.03 9.65 -6.86
N TRP A 211 -5.83 8.96 -7.65
CA TRP A 211 -7.24 9.28 -7.84
C TRP A 211 -8.18 8.41 -7.04
N HIS A 212 -7.87 7.12 -6.97
CA HIS A 212 -8.68 6.14 -6.26
C HIS A 212 -7.82 4.98 -5.78
N THR A 213 -8.14 4.45 -4.60
CA THR A 213 -7.59 3.21 -4.08
C THR A 213 -8.71 2.27 -3.68
N ALA A 214 -8.53 0.98 -3.91
CA ALA A 214 -9.45 -0.06 -3.47
C ALA A 214 -8.67 -1.29 -3.00
N VAL A 215 -9.23 -2.01 -2.05
CA VAL A 215 -8.67 -3.28 -1.59
C VAL A 215 -9.73 -4.35 -1.71
N LEU A 216 -9.42 -5.40 -2.45
CA LEU A 216 -10.25 -6.59 -2.58
C LEU A 216 -9.71 -7.67 -1.65
N PRO A 217 -10.54 -8.33 -0.82
CA PRO A 217 -10.10 -9.42 0.07
C PRO A 217 -9.93 -10.74 -0.73
N PHE A 218 -9.20 -10.68 -1.82
CA PHE A 218 -8.95 -11.77 -2.74
C PHE A 218 -7.47 -11.76 -3.15
N GLY A 219 -6.81 -12.93 -3.12
CA GLY A 219 -5.42 -13.07 -3.49
C GLY A 219 -5.04 -14.53 -3.74
N GLY A 220 -3.75 -14.81 -3.87
CA GLY A 220 -3.23 -16.13 -4.19
C GLY A 220 -3.64 -17.25 -3.21
N GLN A 221 -3.93 -16.92 -1.95
CA GLN A 221 -4.42 -17.87 -0.96
C GLN A 221 -5.82 -18.42 -1.29
N ASN A 222 -6.65 -17.63 -1.97
CA ASN A 222 -7.97 -18.08 -2.42
C ASN A 222 -7.81 -19.21 -3.43
N CYS A 223 -6.90 -19.06 -4.42
CA CYS A 223 -6.61 -20.13 -5.38
C CYS A 223 -6.08 -21.39 -4.67
N THR A 224 -5.19 -21.24 -3.69
CA THR A 224 -4.69 -22.38 -2.89
C THR A 224 -5.81 -23.09 -2.16
N ASN A 225 -6.71 -22.33 -1.54
CA ASN A 225 -7.85 -22.90 -0.81
C ASN A 225 -8.83 -23.62 -1.76
N ASP A 226 -9.05 -23.08 -2.94
CA ASP A 226 -9.91 -23.69 -3.96
C ASP A 226 -9.32 -25.01 -4.46
N ILE A 227 -8.01 -25.06 -4.75
CA ILE A 227 -7.30 -26.29 -5.10
C ILE A 227 -7.40 -27.31 -3.96
N ALA A 228 -7.13 -26.89 -2.72
CA ALA A 228 -7.21 -27.76 -1.55
C ALA A 228 -8.61 -28.36 -1.38
N TYR A 229 -9.64 -27.55 -1.60
CA TYR A 229 -11.03 -27.96 -1.48
C TYR A 229 -11.46 -28.94 -2.60
N VAL A 230 -11.16 -28.58 -3.85
CA VAL A 230 -11.55 -29.38 -5.03
C VAL A 230 -10.84 -30.73 -5.05
N LEU A 231 -9.52 -30.71 -4.81
CA LEU A 231 -8.69 -31.94 -4.82
C LEU A 231 -8.68 -32.68 -3.48
N ARG A 232 -9.32 -32.13 -2.45
CA ARG A 232 -9.33 -32.70 -1.08
C ARG A 232 -7.91 -33.01 -0.55
N THR A 233 -6.98 -32.12 -0.85
CA THR A 233 -5.57 -32.22 -0.48
C THR A 233 -5.23 -31.26 0.66
N PRO A 234 -4.17 -31.48 1.43
CA PRO A 234 -3.68 -30.51 2.40
C PRO A 234 -3.30 -29.17 1.74
N VAL A 235 -3.52 -28.06 2.46
CA VAL A 235 -3.23 -26.70 1.96
C VAL A 235 -1.78 -26.54 1.50
N VAL A 236 -0.84 -27.20 2.19
CA VAL A 236 0.60 -27.18 1.83
C VAL A 236 0.84 -27.83 0.46
N GLU A 237 0.17 -28.94 0.19
CA GLU A 237 0.24 -29.64 -1.09
C GLU A 237 -0.44 -28.80 -2.20
N ALA A 238 -1.60 -28.21 -1.90
CA ALA A 238 -2.31 -27.31 -2.81
C ALA A 238 -1.46 -26.09 -3.18
N GLU A 239 -0.73 -25.52 -2.25
CA GLU A 239 0.19 -24.40 -2.52
C GLU A 239 1.34 -24.87 -3.44
N ALA A 240 1.90 -26.03 -3.18
CA ALA A 240 2.95 -26.60 -4.03
C ALA A 240 2.43 -26.86 -5.46
N LEU A 241 1.22 -27.38 -5.61
CA LEU A 241 0.57 -27.59 -6.91
C LEU A 241 0.37 -26.26 -7.64
N LYS A 242 -0.17 -25.25 -6.93
CA LYS A 242 -0.37 -23.92 -7.51
C LYS A 242 0.94 -23.32 -8.02
N VAL A 243 1.99 -23.35 -7.21
CA VAL A 243 3.28 -22.72 -7.56
C VAL A 243 3.99 -23.42 -8.69
N ASN A 244 3.93 -24.76 -8.74
CA ASN A 244 4.73 -25.54 -9.67
C ASN A 244 3.99 -25.92 -10.97
N HIS A 245 2.65 -25.95 -10.96
CA HIS A 245 1.88 -26.56 -12.05
C HIS A 245 0.67 -25.73 -12.49
N ALA A 246 0.24 -24.70 -11.73
CA ALA A 246 -0.92 -23.92 -12.15
C ALA A 246 -0.58 -22.93 -13.25
N HIS A 247 -1.41 -22.89 -14.29
CA HIS A 247 -1.35 -21.93 -15.37
C HIS A 247 -2.64 -21.08 -15.42
N ALA A 248 -2.49 -19.78 -15.68
CA ALA A 248 -3.65 -18.90 -15.85
C ALA A 248 -4.31 -19.08 -17.24
N ILE A 249 -3.56 -19.62 -18.20
CA ILE A 249 -4.00 -19.86 -19.58
C ILE A 249 -4.18 -21.37 -19.76
N PRO A 250 -5.43 -21.88 -19.94
CA PRO A 250 -5.68 -23.32 -20.06
C PRO A 250 -4.85 -24.02 -21.15
N ALA A 251 -4.62 -23.34 -22.29
CA ALA A 251 -3.85 -23.92 -23.39
C ALA A 251 -2.37 -24.18 -23.04
N GLU A 252 -1.81 -23.52 -22.03
CA GLU A 252 -0.45 -23.78 -21.58
C GLU A 252 -0.38 -24.96 -20.62
N ALA A 253 -1.50 -25.35 -20.01
CA ALA A 253 -1.62 -26.55 -19.21
C ALA A 253 -1.86 -27.82 -20.06
N ASP A 254 -2.26 -27.66 -21.34
CA ASP A 254 -2.49 -28.77 -22.25
C ASP A 254 -1.15 -29.48 -22.56
N GLY A 255 -1.05 -30.75 -22.13
CA GLY A 255 0.14 -31.58 -22.34
C GLY A 255 1.05 -31.71 -21.13
N GLU A 256 0.75 -31.07 -20.02
CA GLU A 256 1.42 -31.33 -18.74
C GLU A 256 1.16 -32.78 -18.29
N PRO A 257 2.18 -33.47 -17.73
CA PRO A 257 1.98 -34.82 -17.24
C PRO A 257 1.03 -34.84 -16.05
N SER A 258 0.25 -35.90 -15.93
CA SER A 258 -0.61 -36.12 -14.76
C SER A 258 0.22 -36.15 -13.47
N ILE A 259 -0.25 -35.47 -12.43
CA ILE A 259 0.46 -35.27 -11.18
C ILE A 259 -0.15 -36.14 -10.08
N GLU A 260 0.68 -36.82 -9.30
CA GLU A 260 0.23 -37.52 -8.10
C GLU A 260 0.01 -36.55 -6.95
N VAL A 261 -1.18 -36.55 -6.38
CA VAL A 261 -1.59 -35.67 -5.28
C VAL A 261 -1.90 -36.49 -4.04
N SER A 262 -1.39 -36.04 -2.90
CA SER A 262 -1.68 -36.66 -1.60
C SER A 262 -3.03 -36.17 -1.09
N LEU A 263 -3.98 -37.07 -0.89
CA LEU A 263 -5.29 -36.75 -0.33
C LEU A 263 -5.29 -36.74 1.21
N HIS A 264 -6.26 -36.08 1.83
CA HIS A 264 -6.41 -36.03 3.29
C HIS A 264 -6.52 -37.40 3.97
N ASN A 265 -7.02 -38.41 3.26
CA ASN A 265 -7.16 -39.81 3.75
C ASN A 265 -5.87 -40.63 3.59
N ARG A 266 -4.73 -40.04 3.27
CA ARG A 266 -3.44 -40.67 2.96
C ARG A 266 -3.42 -41.58 1.71
N SER A 267 -4.47 -41.55 0.90
CA SER A 267 -4.42 -42.13 -0.46
C SER A 267 -3.77 -41.11 -1.42
N ARG A 268 -3.26 -41.64 -2.54
CA ARG A 268 -2.78 -40.79 -3.65
C ARG A 268 -3.76 -40.87 -4.78
N ASP A 269 -3.97 -39.77 -5.48
CA ASP A 269 -4.77 -39.70 -6.68
C ASP A 269 -3.96 -38.99 -7.78
N THR A 270 -4.39 -39.14 -9.03
CA THR A 270 -3.71 -38.55 -10.17
C THR A 270 -4.59 -37.48 -10.78
N VAL A 271 -4.06 -36.29 -10.92
CA VAL A 271 -4.75 -35.12 -11.52
C VAL A 271 -4.07 -34.77 -12.83
N SER A 272 -4.86 -34.63 -13.90
CA SER A 272 -4.41 -34.23 -15.23
C SER A 272 -4.85 -32.81 -15.56
#